data_ce1d90362f64feca91197a3475383256
#
_entry.id   ce1d90362f64feca91197a3475383256
#
_cell.length_a   1.000
_cell.length_b   1.000
_cell.length_c   1.000
_cell.angle_alpha   90.00
_cell.angle_beta   90.00
_cell.angle_gamma   90.00
#
_symmetry.space_group_name_H-M   'P 1'
#
loop_
_entity.id
_entity.type
_entity.pdbx_description
1 polymer ?
#
loop_
_entity_poly.entity_id
_entity_poly.type
_entity_poly.pdbx_seq_one_letter_code
_entity_poly.pdbx_strand_id
1 'polypeptide(L)'
;MRQIAELLTQKIPTVQSWKTRDAWENAAPISRVESSLEARLIQLVTKDVKGNADYKEIDALGRMIERLARVNRYSQSGNEADLNPNVANRNKGERKKPTKNYFSDEALEKLEDIFLAQCFQYQRVWYDAGLKHRIRDILKSRQIGATFFFAREALLRALATGHNQIFLSASKTQAYVFREYIIQFARQVDVELTGDPIVIGNNGAKLIFLGTNSNTAQSHNGDLYVDEIFWIPNFQKLRKVASGMASQEHLRTTYFSTPSALTHGAYPFWSGELFNKGREDRNDRIELDISHHALAKGQLCGDGQWRQIVTIEDALAGGCNLFNIDTLKQENSAEDFRNLFMCEFVDDQASVFPFAELQRCMVESAEEWQDFSPFALRPFGYRAVWIGYDPSHTGDSAGCAVVAPPLVDGGKFRVLERHQWKGMDFAAQAKSIEELTKRYCVEYIGVDATGIGQGVFQLVRQFFPAAMEIRYSPETKTKMVLKAKDTITSGRLEYDTNHKDITSSFMAIRKTMTASGSRSTYEASRSEEASHADVAWAIMHALLNEPLTAANGGQSPNILEFY
;
A
#
# COMPACT_ATOMS: atom_id res chain seq x y z
N MET A 1 -35.12 -33.61 23.80
CA MET A 1 -34.29 -34.80 23.51
C MET A 1 -34.58 -35.34 22.13
N ARG A 2 -35.83 -35.65 21.75
CA ARG A 2 -36.18 -36.20 20.45
C ARG A 2 -35.79 -35.24 19.29
N GLN A 3 -36.13 -33.97 19.41
CA GLN A 3 -35.76 -32.93 18.41
C GLN A 3 -34.26 -32.74 18.30
N ILE A 4 -33.51 -32.83 19.40
CA ILE A 4 -32.06 -32.72 19.38
C ILE A 4 -31.42 -33.94 18.69
N ALA A 5 -31.97 -35.13 18.95
CA ALA A 5 -31.50 -36.37 18.30
C ALA A 5 -31.77 -36.36 16.80
N GLU A 6 -32.90 -35.84 16.36
CA GLU A 6 -33.26 -35.65 14.95
C GLU A 6 -32.35 -34.60 14.28
N LEU A 7 -32.12 -33.44 14.91
CA LEU A 7 -31.23 -32.39 14.40
C LEU A 7 -29.77 -32.84 14.25
N LEU A 8 -29.30 -33.65 15.20
CA LEU A 8 -27.90 -34.15 15.20
C LEU A 8 -27.74 -35.49 14.48
N THR A 9 -28.81 -36.03 13.89
CA THR A 9 -28.82 -37.38 13.25
C THR A 9 -28.24 -38.47 14.18
N GLN A 10 -28.52 -38.39 15.47
CA GLN A 10 -28.06 -39.30 16.52
C GLN A 10 -29.19 -40.08 17.15
N LYS A 11 -28.88 -41.24 17.76
CA LYS A 11 -29.87 -42.00 18.50
C LYS A 11 -30.25 -41.30 19.84
N ILE A 12 -31.50 -41.32 20.22
CA ILE A 12 -32.00 -40.70 21.48
C ILE A 12 -31.19 -41.14 22.72
N PRO A 13 -30.85 -42.44 22.89
CA PRO A 13 -30.01 -42.86 24.02
C PRO A 13 -28.61 -42.24 24.04
N THR A 14 -28.02 -42.00 22.87
CA THR A 14 -26.70 -41.33 22.77
C THR A 14 -26.77 -39.89 23.27
N VAL A 15 -27.78 -39.15 22.81
CA VAL A 15 -28.00 -37.75 23.25
C VAL A 15 -28.36 -37.69 24.74
N GLN A 16 -29.04 -38.71 25.24
CA GLN A 16 -29.39 -38.84 26.66
C GLN A 16 -28.16 -39.15 27.52
N SER A 17 -27.24 -39.98 27.03
CA SER A 17 -25.96 -40.23 27.67
C SER A 17 -25.11 -38.96 27.74
N TRP A 18 -25.05 -38.17 26.65
CA TRP A 18 -24.36 -36.88 26.66
C TRP A 18 -24.94 -35.91 27.66
N LYS A 19 -26.29 -35.80 27.73
CA LYS A 19 -27.00 -34.96 28.71
C LYS A 19 -26.61 -35.30 30.15
N THR A 20 -26.50 -36.60 30.46
CA THR A 20 -26.13 -37.06 31.82
C THR A 20 -24.66 -36.85 32.10
N ARG A 21 -23.79 -37.23 31.15
CA ARG A 21 -22.33 -37.08 31.28
C ARG A 21 -21.90 -35.63 31.43
N ASP A 22 -22.47 -34.74 30.65
CA ASP A 22 -22.07 -33.34 30.58
C ASP A 22 -22.97 -32.45 31.45
N ALA A 23 -23.79 -33.07 32.33
CA ALA A 23 -24.62 -32.43 33.34
C ALA A 23 -25.43 -31.20 32.86
N TRP A 24 -26.07 -31.30 31.67
CA TRP A 24 -26.77 -30.18 31.03
C TRP A 24 -27.83 -29.49 31.92
N GLU A 25 -28.33 -30.17 32.92
CA GLU A 25 -29.30 -29.61 33.88
C GLU A 25 -28.65 -28.70 34.93
N ASN A 26 -27.35 -28.85 35.16
CA ASN A 26 -26.60 -28.07 36.13
C ASN A 26 -26.01 -26.78 35.54
N ALA A 27 -26.16 -26.55 34.25
CA ALA A 27 -25.72 -25.30 33.65
C ALA A 27 -26.50 -24.09 34.22
N ALA A 28 -25.77 -23.09 34.68
CA ALA A 28 -26.35 -21.85 35.19
C ALA A 28 -27.35 -21.26 34.16
N PRO A 29 -28.47 -20.66 34.59
CA PRO A 29 -29.47 -20.09 33.66
C PRO A 29 -28.86 -19.12 32.63
N ILE A 30 -27.88 -18.34 33.03
CA ILE A 30 -27.16 -17.39 32.17
C ILE A 30 -26.41 -18.12 31.07
N SER A 31 -25.70 -19.21 31.36
CA SER A 31 -24.95 -19.99 30.36
C SER A 31 -25.86 -20.64 29.32
N ARG A 32 -27.10 -21.01 29.70
CA ARG A 32 -28.08 -21.54 28.73
C ARG A 32 -28.58 -20.46 27.77
N VAL A 33 -28.79 -19.24 28.27
CA VAL A 33 -29.20 -18.10 27.44
C VAL A 33 -28.04 -17.72 26.49
N GLU A 34 -26.83 -17.66 27.00
CA GLU A 34 -25.63 -17.38 26.23
C GLU A 34 -25.46 -18.36 25.06
N SER A 35 -25.48 -19.67 25.33
CA SER A 35 -25.39 -20.72 24.31
C SER A 35 -26.52 -20.66 23.27
N SER A 36 -27.75 -20.27 23.70
CA SER A 36 -28.88 -20.13 22.78
C SER A 36 -28.73 -18.93 21.85
N LEU A 37 -28.21 -17.80 22.35
CA LEU A 37 -27.94 -16.61 21.57
C LEU A 37 -26.79 -16.84 20.59
N GLU A 38 -25.71 -17.51 21.01
CA GLU A 38 -24.61 -17.90 20.15
C GLU A 38 -25.06 -18.82 19.03
N ALA A 39 -25.81 -19.87 19.33
CA ALA A 39 -26.33 -20.80 18.33
C ALA A 39 -27.20 -20.07 17.29
N ARG A 40 -28.06 -19.15 17.74
CA ARG A 40 -28.91 -18.36 16.83
C ARG A 40 -28.08 -17.38 16.00
N LEU A 41 -27.08 -16.75 16.58
CA LEU A 41 -26.17 -15.85 15.87
C LEU A 41 -25.38 -16.60 14.79
N ILE A 42 -24.85 -17.78 15.11
CA ILE A 42 -24.15 -18.64 14.15
C ILE A 42 -25.06 -19.00 12.98
N GLN A 43 -26.31 -19.42 13.24
CA GLN A 43 -27.29 -19.73 12.18
C GLN A 43 -27.54 -18.54 11.22
N LEU A 44 -27.64 -17.34 11.77
CA LEU A 44 -27.86 -16.14 10.96
C LEU A 44 -26.60 -15.70 10.19
N VAL A 45 -25.44 -15.83 10.83
CA VAL A 45 -24.14 -15.47 10.18
C VAL A 45 -23.78 -16.45 9.06
N THR A 46 -24.11 -17.73 9.20
CA THR A 46 -23.84 -18.77 8.20
C THR A 46 -24.91 -18.88 7.11
N LYS A 47 -26.01 -18.14 7.20
CA LYS A 47 -27.06 -18.12 6.19
C LYS A 47 -26.55 -17.51 4.88
N ASP A 48 -26.67 -18.23 3.74
CA ASP A 48 -26.12 -17.80 2.46
C ASP A 48 -26.76 -16.51 1.93
N VAL A 49 -28.07 -16.36 2.05
CA VAL A 49 -28.81 -15.15 1.64
C VAL A 49 -29.43 -14.49 2.85
N LYS A 50 -29.00 -13.26 3.19
CA LYS A 50 -29.47 -12.49 4.33
C LYS A 50 -30.36 -11.33 3.87
N GLY A 51 -31.53 -11.19 4.50
CA GLY A 51 -32.39 -10.03 4.33
C GLY A 51 -32.16 -8.95 5.41
N ASN A 52 -32.79 -7.78 5.25
CA ASN A 52 -32.70 -6.69 6.23
C ASN A 52 -33.15 -7.09 7.64
N ALA A 53 -34.07 -8.04 7.77
CA ALA A 53 -34.50 -8.58 9.06
C ALA A 53 -33.39 -9.38 9.74
N ASP A 54 -32.64 -10.18 8.98
CA ASP A 54 -31.52 -10.98 9.49
C ASP A 54 -30.41 -10.09 10.05
N TYR A 55 -30.06 -9.00 9.35
CA TYR A 55 -29.05 -8.04 9.84
C TYR A 55 -29.49 -7.32 11.13
N LYS A 56 -30.76 -6.97 11.25
CA LYS A 56 -31.30 -6.38 12.49
C LYS A 56 -31.28 -7.37 13.64
N GLU A 57 -31.58 -8.64 13.38
CA GLU A 57 -31.54 -9.70 14.38
C GLU A 57 -30.09 -10.00 14.81
N ILE A 58 -29.12 -10.02 13.88
CA ILE A 58 -27.68 -10.15 14.17
C ILE A 58 -27.21 -9.03 15.11
N ASP A 59 -27.56 -7.77 14.82
CA ASP A 59 -27.20 -6.63 15.66
C ASP A 59 -27.85 -6.72 17.05
N ALA A 60 -29.10 -7.12 17.12
CA ALA A 60 -29.81 -7.32 18.39
C ALA A 60 -29.18 -8.44 19.23
N LEU A 61 -28.85 -9.57 18.62
CA LEU A 61 -28.16 -10.69 19.29
C LEU A 61 -26.78 -10.30 19.78
N GLY A 62 -25.99 -9.59 18.96
CA GLY A 62 -24.68 -9.07 19.36
C GLY A 62 -24.74 -8.18 20.60
N ARG A 63 -25.72 -7.27 20.67
CA ARG A 63 -25.97 -6.44 21.88
C ARG A 63 -26.39 -7.25 23.08
N MET A 64 -27.19 -8.31 22.90
CA MET A 64 -27.59 -9.19 24.01
C MET A 64 -26.39 -9.97 24.55
N ILE A 65 -25.53 -10.52 23.70
CA ILE A 65 -24.30 -11.22 24.10
C ILE A 65 -23.36 -10.27 24.86
N GLU A 66 -23.18 -9.05 24.36
CA GLU A 66 -22.39 -8.04 25.07
C GLU A 66 -22.94 -7.71 26.47
N ARG A 67 -24.24 -7.58 26.59
CA ARG A 67 -24.88 -7.35 27.91
C ARG A 67 -24.68 -8.53 28.85
N LEU A 68 -24.83 -9.76 28.37
CA LEU A 68 -24.58 -10.96 29.18
C LEU A 68 -23.11 -11.06 29.62
N ALA A 69 -22.18 -10.77 28.76
CA ALA A 69 -20.75 -10.74 29.09
C ALA A 69 -20.46 -9.71 30.22
N ARG A 70 -21.10 -8.54 30.18
CA ARG A 70 -21.01 -7.53 31.24
C ARG A 70 -21.61 -8.03 32.57
N VAL A 71 -22.75 -8.71 32.54
CA VAL A 71 -23.38 -9.29 33.73
C VAL A 71 -22.48 -10.40 34.31
N ASN A 72 -21.93 -11.27 33.49
CA ASN A 72 -21.01 -12.31 33.93
C ASN A 72 -19.75 -11.71 34.59
N ARG A 73 -19.19 -10.66 34.01
CA ARG A 73 -18.05 -9.96 34.57
C ARG A 73 -18.37 -9.30 35.91
N TYR A 74 -19.52 -8.64 36.00
CA TYR A 74 -20.01 -8.08 37.26
C TYR A 74 -20.21 -9.17 38.33
N SER A 75 -20.77 -10.32 37.97
CA SER A 75 -20.98 -11.43 38.90
C SER A 75 -19.67 -11.98 39.47
N GLN A 76 -18.54 -11.80 38.75
CA GLN A 76 -17.23 -12.21 39.22
C GLN A 76 -16.50 -11.10 40.00
N SER A 77 -16.61 -9.85 39.56
CA SER A 77 -15.85 -8.71 40.10
C SER A 77 -16.60 -7.93 41.16
N GLY A 78 -17.94 -7.93 41.15
CA GLY A 78 -18.78 -7.08 41.98
C GLY A 78 -18.68 -5.58 41.67
N ASN A 79 -18.01 -5.20 40.59
CA ASN A 79 -17.75 -3.79 40.25
C ASN A 79 -18.84 -3.22 39.32
N GLU A 80 -19.59 -2.21 39.78
CA GLU A 80 -20.64 -1.55 38.98
C GLU A 80 -20.17 -1.03 37.62
N ALA A 81 -18.89 -0.70 37.46
CA ALA A 81 -18.32 -0.27 36.19
C ALA A 81 -18.39 -1.35 35.10
N ASP A 82 -18.46 -2.62 35.49
CA ASP A 82 -18.59 -3.74 34.56
C ASP A 82 -19.99 -3.85 33.96
N LEU A 83 -21.03 -3.40 34.69
CA LEU A 83 -22.40 -3.33 34.18
C LEU A 83 -22.64 -2.12 33.29
N ASN A 84 -22.08 -0.98 33.68
CA ASN A 84 -22.26 0.26 32.94
C ASN A 84 -20.93 1.03 32.80
N PRO A 85 -20.29 1.01 31.63
CA PRO A 85 -19.02 1.71 31.40
C PRO A 85 -19.08 3.21 31.72
N ASN A 86 -20.26 3.82 31.72
CA ASN A 86 -20.46 5.22 32.07
C ASN A 86 -20.31 5.51 33.56
N VAL A 87 -20.41 4.49 34.43
CA VAL A 87 -20.20 4.67 35.88
C VAL A 87 -18.75 4.98 36.20
N ALA A 88 -17.82 4.38 35.52
CA ALA A 88 -16.38 4.68 35.64
C ALA A 88 -16.05 6.15 35.34
N ASN A 89 -16.89 6.81 34.57
CA ASN A 89 -16.74 8.21 34.16
C ASN A 89 -17.54 9.20 35.02
N ARG A 90 -18.41 8.74 35.93
CA ARG A 90 -19.24 9.61 36.79
C ARG A 90 -18.42 10.56 37.66
N ASN A 91 -17.22 10.14 38.07
CA ASN A 91 -16.35 10.93 38.94
C ASN A 91 -15.19 11.62 38.15
N LYS A 92 -15.11 11.42 36.85
CA LYS A 92 -14.29 12.24 35.98
C LYS A 92 -15.17 13.42 35.60
N GLY A 93 -14.80 14.63 36.11
CA GLY A 93 -15.51 15.87 35.78
C GLY A 93 -15.83 15.96 34.27
N GLU A 94 -16.89 16.70 33.92
CA GLU A 94 -17.33 16.85 32.55
C GLU A 94 -16.13 16.97 31.59
N ARG A 95 -15.90 15.95 30.76
CA ARG A 95 -14.97 16.10 29.65
C ARG A 95 -15.54 17.23 28.81
N LYS A 96 -14.85 18.37 28.78
CA LYS A 96 -15.16 19.45 27.85
C LYS A 96 -15.29 18.80 26.48
N LYS A 97 -16.45 18.98 25.84
CA LYS A 97 -16.66 18.49 24.46
C LYS A 97 -15.58 19.15 23.60
N PRO A 98 -14.84 18.41 22.78
CA PRO A 98 -13.82 19.01 21.94
C PRO A 98 -14.43 20.10 21.06
N THR A 99 -13.73 21.20 20.92
CA THR A 99 -14.14 22.30 20.02
C THR A 99 -14.04 21.81 18.59
N LYS A 100 -15.09 22.04 17.79
CA LYS A 100 -15.10 21.59 16.39
C LYS A 100 -14.46 22.63 15.48
N ASN A 101 -13.46 22.22 14.71
CA ASN A 101 -12.76 23.00 13.65
C ASN A 101 -12.28 24.40 14.08
N TYR A 102 -12.23 24.73 15.36
CA TYR A 102 -11.83 26.04 15.87
C TYR A 102 -10.75 25.90 16.94
N PHE A 103 -9.71 26.71 16.87
CA PHE A 103 -8.57 26.71 17.79
C PHE A 103 -8.55 28.03 18.58
N SER A 104 -8.43 27.96 19.90
CA SER A 104 -8.13 29.14 20.72
C SER A 104 -6.66 29.55 20.58
N ASP A 105 -6.32 30.78 20.95
CA ASP A 105 -4.92 31.24 20.91
C ASP A 105 -4.00 30.37 21.77
N GLU A 106 -4.45 29.92 22.93
CA GLU A 106 -3.73 28.99 23.80
C GLU A 106 -3.51 27.62 23.12
N ALA A 107 -4.49 27.15 22.33
CA ALA A 107 -4.37 25.90 21.58
C ALA A 107 -3.36 26.03 20.43
N LEU A 108 -3.28 27.20 19.80
CA LEU A 108 -2.30 27.50 18.76
C LEU A 108 -0.87 27.49 19.30
N GLU A 109 -0.61 28.25 20.36
CA GLU A 109 0.71 28.29 21.02
C GLU A 109 1.17 26.88 21.42
N LYS A 110 0.26 26.11 22.03
CA LYS A 110 0.55 24.74 22.45
C LYS A 110 0.84 23.82 21.25
N LEU A 111 0.14 23.97 20.12
CA LEU A 111 0.41 23.18 18.91
C LEU A 111 1.79 23.51 18.32
N GLU A 112 2.18 24.78 18.28
CA GLU A 112 3.52 25.21 17.81
C GLU A 112 4.62 24.62 18.69
N ASP A 113 4.47 24.70 20.00
CA ASP A 113 5.42 24.13 20.96
C ASP A 113 5.56 22.61 20.77
N ILE A 114 4.44 21.89 20.67
CA ILE A 114 4.44 20.45 20.45
C ILE A 114 5.11 20.12 19.10
N PHE A 115 4.80 20.85 18.05
CA PHE A 115 5.38 20.64 16.73
C PHE A 115 6.90 20.80 16.77
N LEU A 116 7.38 21.92 17.27
CA LEU A 116 8.82 22.21 17.36
C LEU A 116 9.57 21.22 18.26
N ALA A 117 8.97 20.83 19.39
CA ALA A 117 9.58 19.86 20.31
C ALA A 117 9.75 18.46 19.71
N GLN A 118 8.87 18.08 18.79
CA GLN A 118 8.86 16.74 18.15
C GLN A 118 9.62 16.69 16.82
N CYS A 119 10.12 17.83 16.31
CA CYS A 119 10.88 17.86 15.06
C CYS A 119 12.30 17.31 15.23
N PHE A 120 12.68 16.38 14.38
CA PHE A 120 14.07 16.00 14.16
C PHE A 120 14.87 17.16 13.52
N GLN A 121 16.20 17.10 13.59
CA GLN A 121 17.05 18.18 13.09
C GLN A 121 16.81 18.49 11.60
N TYR A 122 16.72 17.48 10.74
CA TYR A 122 16.44 17.67 9.30
C TYR A 122 15.02 18.23 9.06
N GLN A 123 14.05 17.91 9.91
CA GLN A 123 12.69 18.47 9.82
C GLN A 123 12.67 19.96 10.21
N ARG A 124 13.51 20.38 11.15
CA ARG A 124 13.70 21.82 11.44
C ARG A 124 14.30 22.55 10.25
N VAL A 125 15.23 21.92 9.52
CA VAL A 125 15.76 22.49 8.26
C VAL A 125 14.65 22.63 7.22
N TRP A 126 13.74 21.66 7.12
CA TRP A 126 12.58 21.77 6.24
C TRP A 126 11.65 22.92 6.65
N TYR A 127 11.39 23.06 7.95
CA TYR A 127 10.58 24.16 8.48
C TYR A 127 11.17 25.52 8.14
N ASP A 128 12.45 25.73 8.44
CA ASP A 128 13.17 26.97 8.17
C ASP A 128 13.20 27.29 6.66
N ALA A 129 13.42 26.29 5.83
CA ALA A 129 13.34 26.43 4.38
C ALA A 129 11.91 26.82 3.92
N GLY A 130 10.89 26.23 4.53
CA GLY A 130 9.49 26.57 4.29
C GLY A 130 9.14 28.01 4.63
N LEU A 131 9.80 28.62 5.60
CA LEU A 131 9.61 30.03 5.94
C LEU A 131 10.27 30.98 4.91
N LYS A 132 11.37 30.55 4.28
CA LYS A 132 12.23 31.40 3.43
C LYS A 132 12.00 31.23 1.93
N HIS A 133 11.64 30.00 1.51
CA HIS A 133 11.61 29.64 0.10
C HIS A 133 10.20 29.26 -0.33
N ARG A 134 9.81 29.72 -1.52
CA ARG A 134 8.50 29.47 -2.09
C ARG A 134 8.36 28.01 -2.58
N ILE A 135 9.41 27.44 -3.13
CA ILE A 135 9.41 26.08 -3.68
C ILE A 135 10.49 25.28 -2.97
N ARG A 136 10.07 24.15 -2.39
CA ARG A 136 10.96 23.13 -1.79
C ARG A 136 10.83 21.84 -2.57
N ASP A 137 11.94 21.21 -2.88
CA ASP A 137 12.01 19.91 -3.54
C ASP A 137 12.93 18.99 -2.74
N ILE A 138 12.38 17.95 -2.14
CA ILE A 138 13.06 17.13 -1.12
C ILE A 138 13.08 15.69 -1.56
N LEU A 139 14.28 15.19 -1.85
CA LEU A 139 14.54 13.78 -2.05
C LEU A 139 14.85 13.16 -0.69
N LYS A 140 14.05 12.19 -0.28
CA LYS A 140 14.07 11.69 1.09
C LYS A 140 14.13 10.17 1.17
N SER A 141 14.75 9.68 2.23
CA SER A 141 14.64 8.28 2.63
C SER A 141 13.19 7.89 2.94
N ARG A 142 12.91 6.60 2.81
CA ARG A 142 11.62 6.02 3.19
C ARG A 142 11.40 6.13 4.70
N GLN A 143 10.15 6.38 5.12
CA GLN A 143 9.67 6.34 6.51
C GLN A 143 10.33 7.32 7.51
N ILE A 144 11.04 8.32 7.07
CA ILE A 144 11.64 9.34 7.97
C ILE A 144 10.63 10.40 8.47
N GLY A 145 9.36 10.12 8.44
CA GLY A 145 8.31 10.96 9.02
C GLY A 145 7.95 12.22 8.21
N ALA A 146 8.21 12.25 6.89
CA ALA A 146 7.91 13.43 6.07
C ALA A 146 6.41 13.75 6.02
N THR A 147 5.56 12.76 5.77
CA THR A 147 4.09 12.92 5.74
C THR A 147 3.55 13.43 7.08
N PHE A 148 4.08 12.89 8.18
CA PHE A 148 3.73 13.31 9.54
C PHE A 148 4.15 14.76 9.82
N PHE A 149 5.34 15.16 9.35
CA PHE A 149 5.85 16.51 9.51
C PHE A 149 5.04 17.50 8.66
N PHE A 150 4.89 17.26 7.37
CA PHE A 150 4.20 18.18 6.46
C PHE A 150 2.70 18.32 6.75
N ALA A 151 2.05 17.28 7.26
CA ALA A 151 0.67 17.36 7.73
C ALA A 151 0.50 18.39 8.85
N ARG A 152 1.44 18.42 9.81
CA ARG A 152 1.42 19.32 10.95
C ARG A 152 1.84 20.73 10.58
N GLU A 153 2.91 20.88 9.79
CA GLU A 153 3.33 22.16 9.24
C GLU A 153 2.19 22.84 8.49
N ALA A 154 1.48 22.10 7.65
CA ALA A 154 0.36 22.61 6.89
C ALA A 154 -0.80 23.10 7.76
N LEU A 155 -1.14 22.37 8.84
CA LEU A 155 -2.17 22.83 9.77
C LEU A 155 -1.76 24.15 10.43
N LEU A 156 -0.54 24.26 10.96
CA LEU A 156 -0.05 25.50 11.56
C LEU A 156 -0.05 26.64 10.55
N ARG A 157 0.36 26.36 9.32
CA ARG A 157 0.35 27.37 8.25
C ARG A 157 -1.05 27.79 7.84
N ALA A 158 -2.02 26.86 7.76
CA ALA A 158 -3.42 27.20 7.54
C ALA A 158 -3.96 28.13 8.61
N LEU A 159 -3.65 27.84 9.86
CA LEU A 159 -4.06 28.65 11.02
C LEU A 159 -3.42 30.04 11.00
N ALA A 160 -2.12 30.13 10.68
CA ALA A 160 -1.39 31.40 10.69
C ALA A 160 -1.72 32.31 9.49
N THR A 161 -1.99 31.74 8.29
CA THR A 161 -2.09 32.51 7.05
C THR A 161 -3.50 32.60 6.47
N GLY A 162 -4.39 31.69 6.83
CA GLY A 162 -5.69 31.53 6.18
C GLY A 162 -5.63 30.91 4.79
N HIS A 163 -4.44 30.50 4.31
CA HIS A 163 -4.30 29.87 3.01
C HIS A 163 -4.84 28.43 3.05
N ASN A 164 -5.54 28.04 1.99
CA ASN A 164 -5.87 26.63 1.81
C ASN A 164 -4.59 25.80 1.73
N GLN A 165 -4.66 24.57 2.24
CA GLN A 165 -3.57 23.59 2.15
C GLN A 165 -4.05 22.42 1.30
N ILE A 166 -3.34 22.12 0.24
CA ILE A 166 -3.70 21.11 -0.74
C ILE A 166 -2.65 20.01 -0.69
N PHE A 167 -3.11 18.79 -0.42
CA PHE A 167 -2.28 17.60 -0.40
C PHE A 167 -2.58 16.77 -1.64
N LEU A 168 -1.55 16.51 -2.41
CA LEU A 168 -1.63 15.74 -3.64
C LEU A 168 -0.66 14.58 -3.55
N SER A 169 -1.16 13.36 -3.70
CA SER A 169 -0.37 12.13 -3.66
C SER A 169 -0.67 11.26 -4.86
N ALA A 170 0.15 10.22 -5.08
CA ALA A 170 -0.08 9.25 -6.15
C ALA A 170 -1.46 8.61 -6.09
N SER A 171 -2.03 8.46 -4.87
CA SER A 171 -3.40 8.01 -4.66
C SER A 171 -4.14 8.87 -3.64
N LYS A 172 -5.47 8.90 -3.71
CA LYS A 172 -6.31 9.59 -2.74
C LYS A 172 -6.18 8.97 -1.34
N THR A 173 -6.02 7.67 -1.26
CA THR A 173 -5.77 6.95 0.00
C THR A 173 -4.50 7.45 0.69
N GLN A 174 -3.42 7.67 -0.06
CA GLN A 174 -2.19 8.26 0.47
C GLN A 174 -2.41 9.71 0.93
N ALA A 175 -3.16 10.51 0.19
CA ALA A 175 -3.50 11.87 0.61
C ALA A 175 -4.30 11.89 1.94
N TYR A 176 -5.14 10.89 2.19
CA TYR A 176 -5.87 10.78 3.47
C TYR A 176 -4.98 10.45 4.67
N VAL A 177 -3.78 9.93 4.50
CA VAL A 177 -2.81 9.77 5.60
C VAL A 177 -2.45 11.13 6.20
N PHE A 178 -2.30 12.18 5.37
CA PHE A 178 -2.12 13.56 5.87
C PHE A 178 -3.31 14.00 6.73
N ARG A 179 -4.53 13.70 6.27
CA ARG A 179 -5.75 14.03 7.00
C ARG A 179 -5.77 13.39 8.39
N GLU A 180 -5.39 12.14 8.50
CA GLU A 180 -5.33 11.42 9.77
C GLU A 180 -4.30 12.04 10.73
N TYR A 181 -3.10 12.35 10.25
CA TYR A 181 -2.08 13.02 11.06
C TYR A 181 -2.51 14.41 11.51
N ILE A 182 -3.19 15.18 10.67
CA ILE A 182 -3.74 16.49 11.01
C ILE A 182 -4.80 16.35 12.11
N ILE A 183 -5.73 15.42 11.97
CA ILE A 183 -6.77 15.16 12.98
C ILE A 183 -6.14 14.72 14.31
N GLN A 184 -5.16 13.83 14.28
CA GLN A 184 -4.44 13.38 15.48
C GLN A 184 -3.70 14.54 16.15
N PHE A 185 -3.11 15.44 15.37
CA PHE A 185 -2.40 16.59 15.88
C PHE A 185 -3.36 17.59 16.56
N ALA A 186 -4.48 17.94 15.94
CA ALA A 186 -5.50 18.80 16.52
C ALA A 186 -6.09 18.24 17.83
N ARG A 187 -6.23 16.92 17.94
CA ARG A 187 -6.69 16.25 19.17
C ARG A 187 -5.77 16.43 20.38
N GLN A 188 -4.47 16.75 20.16
CA GLN A 188 -3.53 17.01 21.26
C GLN A 188 -3.86 18.30 22.03
N VAL A 189 -4.70 19.15 21.44
CA VAL A 189 -5.20 20.37 22.06
C VAL A 189 -6.73 20.38 22.18
N ASP A 190 -7.35 19.19 22.27
CA ASP A 190 -8.79 18.99 22.44
C ASP A 190 -9.66 19.60 21.33
N VAL A 191 -9.13 19.72 20.10
CA VAL A 191 -9.89 20.16 18.92
C VAL A 191 -10.23 18.94 18.06
N GLU A 192 -11.51 18.83 17.68
CA GLU A 192 -12.01 17.82 16.76
C GLU A 192 -12.15 18.40 15.36
N LEU A 193 -11.37 17.89 14.40
CA LEU A 193 -11.47 18.28 13.00
C LEU A 193 -12.42 17.33 12.25
N THR A 194 -13.37 17.92 11.52
CA THR A 194 -14.39 17.18 10.75
C THR A 194 -14.60 17.82 9.39
N GLY A 195 -15.12 17.03 8.44
CA GLY A 195 -15.41 17.47 7.07
C GLY A 195 -14.42 16.92 6.04
N ASP A 196 -14.80 17.03 4.78
CA ASP A 196 -13.96 16.74 3.60
C ASP A 196 -14.44 17.63 2.44
N PRO A 197 -13.72 18.72 2.14
CA PRO A 197 -12.52 19.22 2.83
C PRO A 197 -12.78 19.65 4.28
N ILE A 198 -11.72 19.64 5.12
CA ILE A 198 -11.79 20.20 6.47
C ILE A 198 -11.73 21.73 6.35
N VAL A 199 -12.69 22.42 6.93
CA VAL A 199 -12.73 23.90 6.96
C VAL A 199 -12.35 24.39 8.36
N ILE A 200 -11.29 25.16 8.46
CA ILE A 200 -10.81 25.75 9.73
C ILE A 200 -11.74 26.90 10.12
N GLY A 201 -12.32 26.82 11.31
CA GLY A 201 -13.31 27.79 11.81
C GLY A 201 -12.73 29.17 12.10
N ASN A 202 -11.40 29.26 12.35
CA ASN A 202 -10.73 30.52 12.67
C ASN A 202 -10.70 31.53 11.50
N ASN A 203 -10.48 31.03 10.28
CA ASN A 203 -10.18 31.90 9.13
C ASN A 203 -10.75 31.38 7.81
N GLY A 204 -11.44 30.22 7.83
CA GLY A 204 -12.07 29.64 6.64
C GLY A 204 -11.09 28.87 5.73
N ALA A 205 -9.82 28.73 6.08
CA ALA A 205 -8.84 27.92 5.34
C ALA A 205 -9.35 26.49 5.17
N LYS A 206 -9.10 25.90 4.00
CA LYS A 206 -9.52 24.54 3.67
C LYS A 206 -8.30 23.62 3.60
N LEU A 207 -8.42 22.43 4.20
CA LEU A 207 -7.47 21.34 4.03
C LEU A 207 -8.08 20.34 3.05
N ILE A 208 -7.43 20.18 1.89
CA ILE A 208 -7.97 19.50 0.73
C ILE A 208 -7.06 18.33 0.37
N PHE A 209 -7.61 17.12 0.20
CA PHE A 209 -6.86 15.88 0.01
C PHE A 209 -7.23 15.27 -1.34
N LEU A 210 -6.25 15.20 -2.26
CA LEU A 210 -6.46 14.84 -3.66
C LEU A 210 -5.54 13.71 -4.10
N GLY A 211 -6.05 12.81 -4.96
CA GLY A 211 -5.25 11.92 -5.79
C GLY A 211 -4.79 12.60 -7.08
N THR A 212 -4.09 11.86 -7.94
CA THR A 212 -3.52 12.37 -9.20
C THR A 212 -4.54 12.64 -10.31
N ASN A 213 -5.84 12.45 -10.05
CA ASN A 213 -6.87 12.75 -11.02
C ASN A 213 -6.94 14.27 -11.28
N SER A 214 -6.31 14.69 -12.37
CA SER A 214 -6.08 16.10 -12.72
C SER A 214 -7.35 16.95 -12.91
N ASN A 215 -8.49 16.32 -13.15
CA ASN A 215 -9.74 17.06 -13.43
C ASN A 215 -10.33 17.70 -12.17
N THR A 216 -10.12 17.11 -11.00
CA THR A 216 -10.58 17.67 -9.72
C THR A 216 -9.58 18.67 -9.12
N ALA A 217 -8.31 18.58 -9.48
CA ALA A 217 -7.25 19.42 -8.91
C ALA A 217 -7.31 20.87 -9.40
N GLN A 218 -7.72 21.15 -10.65
CA GLN A 218 -7.66 22.48 -11.28
C GLN A 218 -8.52 23.56 -10.61
N SER A 219 -9.48 23.19 -9.78
CA SER A 219 -10.42 24.15 -9.16
C SER A 219 -9.96 24.73 -7.82
N HIS A 220 -8.80 24.32 -7.32
CA HIS A 220 -8.33 24.72 -6.00
C HIS A 220 -7.12 25.66 -6.08
N ASN A 221 -7.03 26.58 -5.11
CA ASN A 221 -5.91 27.51 -4.95
C ASN A 221 -5.46 27.50 -3.48
N GLY A 222 -4.14 27.39 -3.25
CA GLY A 222 -3.57 27.31 -1.91
C GLY A 222 -2.11 26.90 -1.92
N ASP A 223 -1.54 26.75 -0.72
CA ASP A 223 -0.24 26.11 -0.54
C ASP A 223 -0.34 24.62 -0.90
N LEU A 224 0.63 24.09 -1.61
CA LEU A 224 0.59 22.77 -2.20
C LEU A 224 1.68 21.87 -1.66
N TYR A 225 1.31 20.67 -1.26
CA TYR A 225 2.20 19.56 -0.86
C TYR A 225 2.00 18.40 -1.83
N VAL A 226 3.05 18.05 -2.55
CA VAL A 226 3.02 16.94 -3.54
C VAL A 226 3.92 15.82 -3.05
N ASP A 227 3.30 14.72 -2.64
CA ASP A 227 3.99 13.55 -2.13
C ASP A 227 4.31 12.56 -3.26
N GLU A 228 5.46 11.90 -3.13
CA GLU A 228 5.91 10.80 -3.99
C GLU A 228 5.96 11.15 -5.48
N ILE A 229 6.53 12.32 -5.82
CA ILE A 229 6.56 12.86 -7.21
C ILE A 229 7.23 11.91 -8.21
N PHE A 230 8.21 11.10 -7.79
CA PHE A 230 8.89 10.12 -8.65
C PHE A 230 8.11 8.82 -8.84
N TRP A 231 6.90 8.74 -8.28
CA TRP A 231 5.99 7.61 -8.43
C TRP A 231 4.68 8.00 -9.10
N ILE A 232 4.46 9.30 -9.37
CA ILE A 232 3.23 9.82 -9.99
C ILE A 232 3.27 9.60 -11.50
N PRO A 233 2.33 8.85 -12.08
CA PRO A 233 2.17 8.76 -13.52
C PRO A 233 1.93 10.13 -14.16
N ASN A 234 2.53 10.38 -15.34
CA ASN A 234 2.36 11.63 -16.07
C ASN A 234 2.68 12.91 -15.27
N PHE A 235 3.77 12.89 -14.50
CA PHE A 235 4.22 14.00 -13.66
C PHE A 235 4.20 15.34 -14.40
N GLN A 236 4.56 15.41 -15.68
CA GLN A 236 4.57 16.64 -16.46
C GLN A 236 3.16 17.27 -16.60
N LYS A 237 2.12 16.46 -16.76
CA LYS A 237 0.73 16.92 -16.78
C LYS A 237 0.34 17.42 -15.39
N LEU A 238 0.63 16.65 -14.36
CA LEU A 238 0.34 17.03 -12.99
C LEU A 238 1.06 18.33 -12.58
N ARG A 239 2.33 18.49 -12.92
CA ARG A 239 3.10 19.71 -12.63
C ARG A 239 2.48 20.95 -13.23
N LYS A 240 1.92 20.88 -14.44
CA LYS A 240 1.19 22.02 -15.06
C LYS A 240 -0.03 22.41 -14.23
N VAL A 241 -0.78 21.43 -13.75
CA VAL A 241 -1.94 21.67 -12.87
C VAL A 241 -1.48 22.22 -11.52
N ALA A 242 -0.49 21.60 -10.89
CA ALA A 242 0.09 22.02 -9.62
C ALA A 242 0.62 23.45 -9.66
N SER A 243 1.30 23.83 -10.75
CA SER A 243 1.78 25.19 -10.97
C SER A 243 0.64 26.21 -11.03
N GLY A 244 -0.52 25.84 -11.57
CA GLY A 244 -1.71 26.69 -11.58
C GLY A 244 -2.32 26.88 -10.20
N MET A 245 -2.30 25.86 -9.34
CA MET A 245 -2.90 25.89 -7.99
C MET A 245 -2.13 26.80 -7.03
N ALA A 246 -0.81 26.90 -7.14
CA ALA A 246 0.05 27.70 -6.31
C ALA A 246 0.83 28.78 -7.10
N SER A 247 0.20 29.37 -8.13
CA SER A 247 0.85 30.33 -9.01
C SER A 247 1.12 31.70 -8.37
N GLN A 248 0.35 32.07 -7.35
CA GLN A 248 0.49 33.35 -6.68
C GLN A 248 1.78 33.37 -5.83
N GLU A 249 2.45 34.53 -5.75
CA GLU A 249 3.76 34.68 -5.14
C GLU A 249 3.79 34.32 -3.65
N HIS A 250 2.71 34.57 -2.92
CA HIS A 250 2.59 34.27 -1.50
C HIS A 250 2.28 32.81 -1.18
N LEU A 251 1.91 32.00 -2.20
CA LEU A 251 1.64 30.58 -2.07
C LEU A 251 2.92 29.76 -2.23
N ARG A 252 3.00 28.66 -1.50
CA ARG A 252 4.18 27.78 -1.46
C ARG A 252 3.88 26.44 -2.10
N THR A 253 4.91 25.81 -2.64
CA THR A 253 4.85 24.44 -3.13
C THR A 253 5.97 23.62 -2.53
N THR A 254 5.62 22.47 -1.98
CA THR A 254 6.58 21.51 -1.45
C THR A 254 6.43 20.19 -2.19
N TYR A 255 7.47 19.78 -2.88
CA TYR A 255 7.61 18.47 -3.50
C TYR A 255 8.49 17.59 -2.60
N PHE A 256 8.11 16.35 -2.40
CA PHE A 256 8.95 15.41 -1.65
C PHE A 256 8.68 13.97 -2.08
N SER A 257 9.71 13.14 -2.14
CA SER A 257 9.60 11.78 -2.63
C SER A 257 10.80 10.92 -2.23
N THR A 258 10.59 9.60 -2.22
CA THR A 258 11.66 8.64 -2.45
C THR A 258 12.00 8.60 -3.95
N PRO A 259 13.24 8.28 -4.35
CA PRO A 259 13.59 8.15 -5.77
C PRO A 259 12.93 6.91 -6.40
N SER A 260 12.76 6.95 -7.71
CA SER A 260 12.40 5.80 -8.54
C SER A 260 13.49 5.55 -9.59
N ALA A 261 13.15 5.59 -10.88
CA ALA A 261 14.08 5.37 -11.97
C ALA A 261 14.57 6.69 -12.59
N LEU A 262 15.79 6.68 -13.18
CA LEU A 262 16.34 7.82 -13.91
C LEU A 262 15.49 8.22 -15.13
N THR A 263 14.78 7.26 -15.73
CA THR A 263 13.88 7.52 -16.87
C THR A 263 12.53 8.13 -16.47
N HIS A 264 12.26 8.30 -15.17
CA HIS A 264 10.98 8.87 -14.70
C HIS A 264 10.80 10.32 -15.16
N GLY A 265 9.58 10.68 -15.57
CA GLY A 265 9.24 12.02 -16.08
C GLY A 265 9.45 13.19 -15.11
N ALA A 266 9.64 12.93 -13.82
CA ALA A 266 9.99 13.93 -12.81
C ALA A 266 11.52 14.12 -12.67
N TYR A 267 12.35 13.21 -13.17
CA TYR A 267 13.80 13.34 -13.04
C TYR A 267 14.36 14.60 -13.71
N PRO A 268 13.94 14.98 -14.93
CA PRO A 268 14.37 16.24 -15.54
C PRO A 268 13.97 17.50 -14.77
N PHE A 269 12.92 17.41 -13.94
CA PHE A 269 12.53 18.49 -13.03
C PHE A 269 13.47 18.58 -11.83
N TRP A 270 13.82 17.45 -11.23
CA TRP A 270 14.79 17.36 -10.14
C TRP A 270 16.20 17.78 -10.57
N SER A 271 16.67 17.30 -11.73
CA SER A 271 18.03 17.56 -12.24
C SER A 271 18.23 18.97 -12.81
N GLY A 272 17.16 19.75 -12.99
CA GLY A 272 17.23 21.06 -13.62
C GLY A 272 17.19 21.04 -15.17
N GLU A 273 17.23 19.85 -15.79
CA GLU A 273 17.13 19.73 -17.26
C GLU A 273 15.85 20.34 -17.81
N LEU A 274 14.74 20.20 -17.06
CA LEU A 274 13.45 20.79 -17.45
C LEU A 274 13.49 22.32 -17.47
N PHE A 275 14.26 22.94 -16.58
CA PHE A 275 14.48 24.40 -16.58
C PHE A 275 15.23 24.84 -17.84
N ASN A 276 16.21 24.05 -18.25
CA ASN A 276 17.05 24.32 -19.44
C ASN A 276 16.31 24.05 -20.76
N LYS A 277 15.19 23.32 -20.73
CA LYS A 277 14.44 22.96 -21.93
C LYS A 277 13.83 24.19 -22.60
N GLY A 278 14.21 24.45 -23.82
CA GLY A 278 13.78 25.60 -24.61
C GLY A 278 14.58 26.89 -24.38
N ARG A 279 15.66 26.86 -23.59
CA ARG A 279 16.61 27.95 -23.44
C ARG A 279 17.77 27.73 -24.44
N GLU A 280 17.81 28.56 -25.48
CA GLU A 280 18.82 28.44 -26.55
C GLU A 280 20.16 29.03 -26.10
N ASP A 281 20.13 30.17 -25.36
CA ASP A 281 21.36 30.77 -24.85
C ASP A 281 21.94 29.93 -23.71
N ARG A 282 23.23 29.59 -23.85
CA ARG A 282 23.97 28.84 -22.84
C ARG A 282 24.10 29.62 -21.52
N ASN A 283 24.10 30.94 -21.54
CA ASN A 283 24.19 31.78 -20.35
C ASN A 283 22.91 31.75 -19.51
N ASP A 284 21.78 31.40 -20.11
CA ASP A 284 20.49 31.25 -19.43
C ASP A 284 20.27 29.84 -18.83
N ARG A 285 21.19 28.92 -19.12
CA ARG A 285 21.12 27.55 -18.60
C ARG A 285 21.79 27.45 -17.26
N ILE A 286 21.25 26.57 -16.43
CA ILE A 286 21.82 26.21 -15.13
C ILE A 286 22.47 24.84 -15.19
N GLU A 287 23.50 24.66 -14.40
CA GLU A 287 24.08 23.36 -14.08
C GLU A 287 23.90 23.15 -12.58
N LEU A 288 23.22 22.06 -12.21
CA LEU A 288 22.92 21.72 -10.81
C LEU A 288 23.77 20.53 -10.38
N ASP A 289 24.49 20.69 -9.30
CA ASP A 289 25.05 19.54 -8.58
C ASP A 289 23.96 18.94 -7.70
N ILE A 290 23.37 17.83 -8.15
CA ILE A 290 22.34 17.08 -7.46
C ILE A 290 22.90 15.92 -6.63
N SER A 291 24.19 15.90 -6.37
CA SER A 291 24.81 14.92 -5.49
C SER A 291 24.34 15.10 -4.03
N HIS A 292 24.34 13.99 -3.28
CA HIS A 292 24.05 14.03 -1.85
C HIS A 292 24.99 15.02 -1.13
N HIS A 293 26.29 15.03 -1.48
CA HIS A 293 27.27 15.94 -0.88
C HIS A 293 26.87 17.42 -1.01
N ALA A 294 26.36 17.83 -2.17
CA ALA A 294 25.92 19.21 -2.40
C ALA A 294 24.59 19.53 -1.67
N LEU A 295 23.66 18.58 -1.65
CA LEU A 295 22.27 18.84 -1.22
C LEU A 295 21.94 18.35 0.19
N ALA A 296 22.84 17.69 0.93
CA ALA A 296 22.55 17.16 2.27
C ALA A 296 22.11 18.25 3.27
N LYS A 297 22.67 19.46 3.17
CA LYS A 297 22.34 20.59 4.06
C LYS A 297 21.16 21.45 3.57
N GLY A 298 20.68 21.16 2.38
CA GLY A 298 19.71 21.99 1.69
C GLY A 298 20.29 23.24 1.05
N GLN A 299 19.93 23.52 -0.19
CA GLN A 299 20.46 24.61 -1.00
C GLN A 299 19.40 25.23 -1.89
N LEU A 300 19.41 26.56 -2.00
CA LEU A 300 18.67 27.26 -3.06
C LEU A 300 19.45 27.14 -4.37
N CYS A 301 18.80 26.54 -5.37
CA CYS A 301 19.39 26.25 -6.67
C CYS A 301 19.12 27.37 -7.68
N GLY A 302 19.85 27.35 -8.81
CA GLY A 302 19.77 28.39 -9.85
C GLY A 302 18.42 28.51 -10.56
N ASP A 303 17.54 27.50 -10.44
CA ASP A 303 16.15 27.54 -10.93
C ASP A 303 15.16 28.13 -9.91
N GLY A 304 15.63 28.64 -8.78
CA GLY A 304 14.80 29.22 -7.73
C GLY A 304 14.13 28.20 -6.80
N GLN A 305 14.48 26.92 -6.91
CA GLN A 305 13.97 25.88 -6.04
C GLN A 305 15.00 25.56 -4.96
N TRP A 306 14.52 25.42 -3.72
CA TRP A 306 15.34 24.91 -2.63
C TRP A 306 15.29 23.39 -2.64
N ARG A 307 16.47 22.74 -2.71
CA ARG A 307 16.58 21.28 -2.73
C ARG A 307 17.31 20.74 -1.53
N GLN A 308 16.90 19.57 -1.08
CA GLN A 308 17.62 18.78 -0.08
C GLN A 308 17.52 17.31 -0.36
N ILE A 309 18.59 16.56 -0.07
CA ILE A 309 18.61 15.10 0.01
C ILE A 309 18.75 14.72 1.48
N VAL A 310 17.87 13.85 1.97
CA VAL A 310 17.93 13.31 3.33
C VAL A 310 17.89 11.79 3.28
N THR A 311 19.06 11.18 3.39
CA THR A 311 19.24 9.73 3.49
C THR A 311 18.84 9.22 4.88
N ILE A 312 18.79 7.90 5.06
CA ILE A 312 18.56 7.32 6.39
C ILE A 312 19.69 7.65 7.36
N GLU A 313 20.93 7.76 6.87
CA GLU A 313 22.09 8.13 7.68
C GLU A 313 21.98 9.58 8.16
N ASP A 314 21.57 10.51 7.29
CA ASP A 314 21.28 11.89 7.68
C ASP A 314 20.14 11.98 8.70
N ALA A 315 19.10 11.16 8.52
CA ALA A 315 17.98 11.11 9.45
C ALA A 315 18.43 10.66 10.84
N LEU A 316 19.24 9.59 10.92
CA LEU A 316 19.81 9.12 12.19
C LEU A 316 20.73 10.16 12.82
N ALA A 317 21.65 10.76 12.05
CA ALA A 317 22.51 11.84 12.52
C ALA A 317 21.69 13.04 13.01
N GLY A 318 20.52 13.28 12.41
CA GLY A 318 19.56 14.30 12.83
C GLY A 318 18.66 13.93 14.01
N GLY A 319 18.92 12.78 14.68
CA GLY A 319 18.23 12.35 15.89
C GLY A 319 17.01 11.44 15.68
N CYS A 320 16.74 11.00 14.44
CA CYS A 320 15.68 10.04 14.16
C CYS A 320 16.08 8.64 14.65
N ASN A 321 15.42 8.16 15.69
CA ASN A 321 15.69 6.86 16.30
C ASN A 321 14.63 5.79 15.99
N LEU A 322 13.91 5.96 14.89
CA LEU A 322 12.80 5.07 14.50
C LEU A 322 13.27 3.77 13.85
N PHE A 323 14.56 3.67 13.49
CA PHE A 323 15.09 2.57 12.69
C PHE A 323 16.35 1.95 13.31
N ASN A 324 16.57 0.68 12.94
CA ASN A 324 17.85 0.03 13.05
C ASN A 324 18.38 -0.22 11.62
N ILE A 325 19.50 0.40 11.26
CA ILE A 325 20.09 0.27 9.90
C ILE A 325 20.48 -1.17 9.60
N ASP A 326 21.03 -1.90 10.56
CA ASP A 326 21.49 -3.28 10.32
C ASP A 326 20.28 -4.18 10.02
N THR A 327 19.17 -3.98 10.73
CA THR A 327 17.92 -4.68 10.43
C THR A 327 17.40 -4.33 9.04
N LEU A 328 17.39 -3.05 8.67
CA LEU A 328 16.95 -2.63 7.34
C LEU A 328 17.83 -3.19 6.21
N LYS A 329 19.15 -3.28 6.43
CA LYS A 329 20.06 -3.92 5.47
C LYS A 329 19.82 -5.43 5.35
N GLN A 330 19.41 -6.09 6.43
CA GLN A 330 19.06 -7.52 6.41
C GLN A 330 17.70 -7.79 5.75
N GLU A 331 16.77 -6.85 5.84
CA GLU A 331 15.42 -6.99 5.29
C GLU A 331 15.32 -6.61 3.80
N ASN A 332 16.24 -5.76 3.32
CA ASN A 332 16.20 -5.23 1.95
C ASN A 332 17.45 -5.68 1.18
N SER A 333 17.36 -5.67 -0.15
CA SER A 333 18.54 -5.84 -0.99
C SER A 333 19.45 -4.62 -0.93
N ALA A 334 20.70 -4.80 -1.32
CA ALA A 334 21.64 -3.68 -1.44
C ALA A 334 21.11 -2.61 -2.43
N GLU A 335 20.46 -3.01 -3.53
CA GLU A 335 19.89 -2.11 -4.52
C GLU A 335 18.66 -1.36 -3.96
N ASP A 336 17.72 -2.08 -3.32
CA ASP A 336 16.58 -1.43 -2.67
C ASP A 336 17.00 -0.58 -1.49
N PHE A 337 17.99 -1.02 -0.71
CA PHE A 337 18.50 -0.21 0.38
C PHE A 337 19.09 1.10 -0.15
N ARG A 338 19.88 1.07 -1.22
CA ARG A 338 20.40 2.28 -1.87
C ARG A 338 19.28 3.15 -2.42
N ASN A 339 18.31 2.56 -3.12
CA ASN A 339 17.19 3.32 -3.66
C ASN A 339 16.30 3.90 -2.56
N LEU A 340 15.73 3.06 -1.68
CA LEU A 340 14.69 3.48 -0.74
C LEU A 340 15.23 4.27 0.46
N PHE A 341 16.48 3.99 0.89
CA PHE A 341 17.03 4.56 2.12
C PHE A 341 18.22 5.49 1.89
N MET A 342 19.04 5.27 0.85
CA MET A 342 20.17 6.13 0.52
C MET A 342 19.84 7.14 -0.58
N CYS A 343 18.60 7.18 -1.06
CA CYS A 343 18.10 8.14 -2.03
C CYS A 343 18.77 8.07 -3.42
N GLU A 344 19.20 6.89 -3.85
CA GLU A 344 19.79 6.68 -5.17
C GLU A 344 18.70 6.31 -6.20
N PHE A 345 18.74 6.95 -7.38
CA PHE A 345 17.85 6.59 -8.48
C PHE A 345 18.31 5.28 -9.13
N VAL A 346 17.33 4.44 -9.51
CA VAL A 346 17.61 3.20 -10.23
C VAL A 346 17.89 3.49 -11.70
N ASP A 347 19.00 2.95 -12.23
CA ASP A 347 19.26 2.96 -13.67
C ASP A 347 18.50 1.80 -14.32
N ASP A 348 17.38 2.11 -14.96
CA ASP A 348 16.49 1.15 -15.62
C ASP A 348 16.74 1.00 -17.11
N GLN A 349 17.80 1.61 -17.67
CA GLN A 349 18.12 1.53 -19.10
C GLN A 349 18.43 0.11 -19.56
N ALA A 350 18.99 -0.71 -18.69
CA ALA A 350 19.29 -2.12 -18.96
C ALA A 350 18.13 -3.08 -18.64
N SER A 351 17.03 -2.58 -18.06
CA SER A 351 15.86 -3.39 -17.73
C SER A 351 15.10 -3.83 -18.98
N VAL A 352 14.57 -5.05 -18.94
CA VAL A 352 13.63 -5.54 -19.96
C VAL A 352 12.29 -4.81 -19.89
N PHE A 353 11.94 -4.34 -18.70
CA PHE A 353 10.70 -3.63 -18.39
C PHE A 353 11.00 -2.20 -17.93
N PRO A 354 11.08 -1.23 -18.87
CA PRO A 354 11.37 0.16 -18.54
C PRO A 354 10.28 0.73 -17.61
N PHE A 355 10.68 1.58 -16.67
CA PHE A 355 9.78 2.18 -15.71
C PHE A 355 8.58 2.90 -16.38
N ALA A 356 8.80 3.58 -17.49
CA ALA A 356 7.75 4.28 -18.23
C ALA A 356 6.63 3.37 -18.75
N GLU A 357 6.92 2.11 -19.04
CA GLU A 357 5.91 1.11 -19.43
C GLU A 357 5.15 0.59 -18.21
N LEU A 358 5.88 0.27 -17.14
CA LEU A 358 5.30 -0.19 -15.86
C LEU A 358 4.39 0.88 -15.24
N GLN A 359 4.76 2.14 -15.35
CA GLN A 359 3.97 3.26 -14.84
C GLN A 359 2.56 3.34 -15.46
N ARG A 360 2.40 2.93 -16.72
CA ARG A 360 1.08 2.86 -17.38
C ARG A 360 0.19 1.74 -16.84
N CYS A 361 0.79 0.78 -16.15
CA CYS A 361 0.08 -0.33 -15.52
C CYS A 361 -0.40 0.00 -14.09
N MET A 362 0.06 1.11 -13.52
CA MET A 362 -0.28 1.54 -12.18
C MET A 362 -1.64 2.24 -12.16
N VAL A 363 -2.57 1.74 -11.35
CA VAL A 363 -3.92 2.28 -11.20
C VAL A 363 -4.24 2.52 -9.73
N GLU A 364 -5.18 3.41 -9.44
CA GLU A 364 -5.75 3.54 -8.10
C GLU A 364 -6.87 2.51 -7.93
N SER A 365 -6.52 1.32 -7.44
CA SER A 365 -7.42 0.17 -7.38
C SER A 365 -8.71 0.45 -6.61
N ALA A 366 -8.66 1.27 -5.56
CA ALA A 366 -9.81 1.66 -4.76
C ALA A 366 -10.83 2.54 -5.53
N GLU A 367 -10.38 3.28 -6.55
CA GLU A 367 -11.25 4.10 -7.41
C GLU A 367 -11.66 3.34 -8.68
N GLU A 368 -10.74 2.59 -9.29
CA GLU A 368 -10.91 1.96 -10.60
C GLU A 368 -11.60 0.58 -10.51
N TRP A 369 -11.31 -0.20 -9.45
CA TRP A 369 -11.81 -1.57 -9.31
C TRP A 369 -12.99 -1.65 -8.34
N GLN A 370 -14.15 -1.14 -8.75
CA GLN A 370 -15.37 -1.13 -7.92
C GLN A 370 -15.88 -2.54 -7.55
N ASP A 371 -15.38 -3.55 -8.23
CA ASP A 371 -15.72 -4.96 -8.10
C ASP A 371 -14.72 -5.74 -7.23
N PHE A 372 -13.75 -5.07 -6.61
CA PHE A 372 -12.75 -5.65 -5.71
C PHE A 372 -12.84 -5.01 -4.32
N SER A 373 -12.97 -5.84 -3.29
CA SER A 373 -13.08 -5.40 -1.89
C SER A 373 -12.08 -6.17 -1.03
N PRO A 374 -10.84 -5.67 -0.86
CA PRO A 374 -9.71 -6.43 -0.28
C PRO A 374 -9.96 -6.94 1.14
N PHE A 375 -10.84 -6.29 1.90
CA PHE A 375 -11.17 -6.66 3.28
C PHE A 375 -12.40 -7.57 3.41
N ALA A 376 -13.07 -7.92 2.32
CA ALA A 376 -14.18 -8.85 2.33
C ALA A 376 -13.69 -10.30 2.51
N LEU A 377 -14.56 -11.19 3.04
CA LEU A 377 -14.27 -12.62 3.13
C LEU A 377 -13.97 -13.24 1.76
N ARG A 378 -14.63 -12.75 0.70
CA ARG A 378 -14.36 -13.06 -0.70
C ARG A 378 -14.07 -11.76 -1.45
N PRO A 379 -12.81 -11.33 -1.51
CA PRO A 379 -12.43 -10.01 -2.03
C PRO A 379 -12.86 -9.75 -3.47
N PHE A 380 -12.96 -10.81 -4.28
CA PHE A 380 -13.33 -10.75 -5.70
C PHE A 380 -14.62 -11.54 -6.02
N GLY A 381 -15.42 -11.86 -5.00
CA GLY A 381 -16.63 -12.66 -5.12
C GLY A 381 -16.33 -14.08 -5.61
N TYR A 382 -17.09 -14.55 -6.60
CA TYR A 382 -16.94 -15.89 -7.19
C TYR A 382 -16.26 -15.85 -8.57
N ARG A 383 -15.63 -14.77 -8.93
CA ARG A 383 -14.90 -14.68 -10.20
C ARG A 383 -13.56 -15.38 -10.10
N ALA A 384 -13.17 -15.98 -11.23
CA ALA A 384 -11.92 -16.68 -11.37
C ALA A 384 -10.72 -15.81 -11.08
N VAL A 385 -9.74 -16.38 -10.38
CA VAL A 385 -8.40 -15.83 -10.24
C VAL A 385 -7.35 -16.89 -10.53
N TRP A 386 -6.17 -16.44 -10.92
CA TRP A 386 -5.00 -17.27 -11.15
C TRP A 386 -3.94 -16.92 -10.11
N ILE A 387 -3.26 -17.94 -9.61
CA ILE A 387 -2.14 -17.77 -8.69
C ILE A 387 -0.85 -18.14 -9.41
N GLY A 388 0.14 -17.27 -9.32
CA GLY A 388 1.51 -17.60 -9.68
C GLY A 388 2.37 -17.62 -8.43
N TYR A 389 3.32 -18.56 -8.36
CA TYR A 389 4.13 -18.75 -7.19
C TYR A 389 5.57 -19.11 -7.55
N ASP A 390 6.50 -18.32 -7.01
CA ASP A 390 7.94 -18.48 -7.13
C ASP A 390 8.52 -18.85 -5.75
N PRO A 391 8.83 -20.14 -5.51
CA PRO A 391 9.29 -20.60 -4.20
C PRO A 391 10.73 -20.21 -3.92
N SER A 392 11.04 -19.89 -2.67
CA SER A 392 12.40 -19.77 -2.19
C SER A 392 12.63 -20.59 -0.93
N HIS A 393 13.92 -20.88 -0.64
CA HIS A 393 14.37 -21.51 0.59
C HIS A 393 15.13 -20.49 1.46
N THR A 394 15.65 -20.91 2.58
CA THR A 394 16.36 -20.10 3.58
C THR A 394 17.26 -19.01 2.98
N GLY A 395 16.92 -17.74 3.21
CA GLY A 395 17.69 -16.55 2.79
C GLY A 395 16.98 -15.64 1.79
N ASP A 396 16.30 -16.20 0.80
CA ASP A 396 15.55 -15.45 -0.21
C ASP A 396 14.05 -15.37 0.14
N SER A 397 13.32 -14.47 -0.49
CA SER A 397 11.88 -14.37 -0.35
C SER A 397 11.16 -15.21 -1.41
N ALA A 398 10.07 -15.90 -1.01
CA ALA A 398 9.16 -16.54 -1.95
C ALA A 398 8.12 -15.52 -2.41
N GLY A 399 7.88 -15.45 -3.72
CA GLY A 399 6.88 -14.56 -4.32
C GLY A 399 5.56 -15.28 -4.61
N CYS A 400 4.43 -14.66 -4.27
CA CYS A 400 3.10 -15.15 -4.64
C CYS A 400 2.24 -14.00 -5.14
N ALA A 401 1.53 -14.22 -6.25
CA ALA A 401 0.64 -13.22 -6.83
C ALA A 401 -0.73 -13.83 -7.14
N VAL A 402 -1.80 -13.10 -6.78
CA VAL A 402 -3.19 -13.40 -7.15
C VAL A 402 -3.58 -12.46 -8.27
N VAL A 403 -3.84 -13.01 -9.44
CA VAL A 403 -4.13 -12.25 -10.67
C VAL A 403 -5.54 -12.57 -11.17
N ALA A 404 -6.36 -11.56 -11.35
CA ALA A 404 -7.63 -11.70 -12.03
C ALA A 404 -7.40 -11.71 -13.55
N PRO A 405 -7.87 -12.76 -14.27
CA PRO A 405 -7.80 -12.78 -15.72
C PRO A 405 -8.79 -11.77 -16.34
N PRO A 406 -8.59 -11.38 -17.60
CA PRO A 406 -9.53 -10.51 -18.29
C PRO A 406 -10.89 -11.21 -18.49
N LEU A 407 -11.97 -10.42 -18.39
CA LEU A 407 -13.34 -10.90 -18.61
C LEU A 407 -13.65 -11.17 -20.10
N VAL A 408 -12.90 -10.54 -20.98
CA VAL A 408 -13.02 -10.64 -22.43
C VAL A 408 -11.65 -10.79 -23.04
N ASP A 409 -11.57 -11.43 -24.20
CA ASP A 409 -10.31 -11.57 -24.93
C ASP A 409 -9.66 -10.21 -25.18
N GLY A 410 -8.36 -10.11 -24.92
CA GLY A 410 -7.62 -8.85 -25.03
C GLY A 410 -7.85 -7.84 -23.90
N GLY A 411 -8.69 -8.17 -22.92
CA GLY A 411 -8.94 -7.34 -21.74
C GLY A 411 -7.75 -7.29 -20.77
N LYS A 412 -7.94 -6.61 -19.64
CA LYS A 412 -6.88 -6.35 -18.68
C LYS A 412 -6.78 -7.43 -17.61
N PHE A 413 -5.56 -7.80 -17.28
CA PHE A 413 -5.21 -8.55 -16.07
C PHE A 413 -5.08 -7.57 -14.91
N ARG A 414 -5.48 -7.99 -13.70
CA ARG A 414 -5.36 -7.19 -12.48
C ARG A 414 -4.62 -7.99 -11.42
N VAL A 415 -3.53 -7.45 -10.89
CA VAL A 415 -2.84 -8.05 -9.74
C VAL A 415 -3.58 -7.63 -8.47
N LEU A 416 -4.44 -8.49 -7.96
CA LEU A 416 -5.32 -8.22 -6.81
C LEU A 416 -4.54 -8.25 -5.49
N GLU A 417 -3.68 -9.25 -5.31
CA GLU A 417 -2.81 -9.40 -4.14
C GLU A 417 -1.42 -9.89 -4.56
N ARG A 418 -0.41 -9.51 -3.79
CA ARG A 418 0.93 -10.06 -3.86
C ARG A 418 1.45 -10.29 -2.46
N HIS A 419 2.25 -11.33 -2.30
CA HIS A 419 2.87 -11.71 -1.04
C HIS A 419 4.34 -12.01 -1.26
N GLN A 420 5.16 -11.65 -0.29
CA GLN A 420 6.56 -12.04 -0.18
C GLN A 420 6.76 -12.70 1.17
N TRP A 421 7.21 -13.95 1.15
CA TRP A 421 7.41 -14.73 2.37
C TRP A 421 8.89 -15.03 2.56
N LYS A 422 9.48 -14.51 3.62
CA LYS A 422 10.89 -14.72 3.97
C LYS A 422 11.00 -15.67 5.15
N GLY A 423 11.90 -16.65 5.07
CA GLY A 423 12.18 -17.57 6.17
C GLY A 423 11.06 -18.57 6.50
N MET A 424 10.03 -18.71 5.64
CA MET A 424 8.97 -19.70 5.80
C MET A 424 9.41 -21.06 5.23
N ASP A 425 9.10 -22.13 5.94
CA ASP A 425 9.27 -23.48 5.41
C ASP A 425 8.24 -23.80 4.30
N PHE A 426 8.48 -24.84 3.54
CA PHE A 426 7.63 -25.21 2.39
C PHE A 426 6.20 -25.57 2.79
N ALA A 427 5.99 -26.14 3.98
CA ALA A 427 4.66 -26.49 4.46
C ALA A 427 3.86 -25.23 4.80
N ALA A 428 4.51 -24.26 5.45
CA ALA A 428 3.90 -22.96 5.75
C ALA A 428 3.59 -22.16 4.48
N GLN A 429 4.48 -22.18 3.48
CA GLN A 429 4.26 -21.56 2.17
C GLN A 429 3.05 -22.19 1.46
N ALA A 430 2.99 -23.53 1.38
CA ALA A 430 1.87 -24.25 0.77
C ALA A 430 0.54 -23.97 1.49
N LYS A 431 0.56 -23.92 2.84
CA LYS A 431 -0.60 -23.57 3.66
C LYS A 431 -1.09 -22.15 3.37
N SER A 432 -0.18 -21.20 3.21
CA SER A 432 -0.54 -19.82 2.86
C SER A 432 -1.24 -19.74 1.49
N ILE A 433 -0.79 -20.53 0.49
CA ILE A 433 -1.46 -20.65 -0.81
C ILE A 433 -2.84 -21.31 -0.63
N GLU A 434 -2.96 -22.35 0.20
CA GLU A 434 -4.24 -22.98 0.51
C GLU A 434 -5.25 -21.99 1.11
N GLU A 435 -4.83 -21.09 2.02
CA GLU A 435 -5.70 -20.06 2.55
C GLU A 435 -6.20 -19.09 1.47
N LEU A 436 -5.37 -18.78 0.46
CA LEU A 436 -5.82 -17.99 -0.69
C LEU A 436 -6.91 -18.71 -1.49
N THR A 437 -6.86 -20.04 -1.64
CA THR A 437 -7.92 -20.79 -2.33
C THR A 437 -9.25 -20.79 -1.58
N LYS A 438 -9.26 -20.54 -0.30
CA LYS A 438 -10.48 -20.36 0.52
C LYS A 438 -11.12 -18.98 0.34
N ARG A 439 -10.27 -17.97 0.09
CA ARG A 439 -10.70 -16.57 -0.10
C ARG A 439 -11.10 -16.25 -1.53
N TYR A 440 -10.48 -16.90 -2.51
CA TYR A 440 -10.68 -16.67 -3.94
C TYR A 440 -11.21 -17.90 -4.66
N CYS A 441 -11.88 -17.70 -5.78
CA CYS A 441 -12.25 -18.76 -6.72
C CYS A 441 -11.05 -19.03 -7.65
N VAL A 442 -10.11 -19.88 -7.19
CA VAL A 442 -8.87 -20.14 -7.91
C VAL A 442 -9.10 -21.18 -8.99
N GLU A 443 -8.81 -20.85 -10.24
CA GLU A 443 -8.90 -21.76 -11.40
C GLU A 443 -7.54 -22.27 -11.87
N TYR A 444 -6.47 -21.55 -11.54
CA TYR A 444 -5.13 -21.90 -11.98
C TYR A 444 -4.11 -21.58 -10.89
N ILE A 445 -3.16 -22.47 -10.67
CA ILE A 445 -1.97 -22.23 -9.86
C ILE A 445 -0.75 -22.67 -10.66
N GLY A 446 0.10 -21.70 -11.04
CA GLY A 446 1.41 -21.97 -11.66
C GLY A 446 2.53 -21.87 -10.63
N VAL A 447 3.29 -22.95 -10.47
CA VAL A 447 4.36 -23.05 -9.46
C VAL A 447 5.69 -23.33 -10.17
N ASP A 448 6.73 -22.52 -9.86
CA ASP A 448 8.08 -22.93 -10.24
C ASP A 448 8.49 -24.17 -9.44
N ALA A 449 8.68 -25.26 -10.15
CA ALA A 449 9.12 -26.54 -9.62
C ALA A 449 10.62 -26.83 -9.93
N THR A 450 11.38 -25.82 -10.28
CA THR A 450 12.81 -25.96 -10.56
C THR A 450 13.57 -26.21 -9.25
N GLY A 451 14.36 -27.26 -9.19
CA GLY A 451 15.18 -27.57 -8.02
C GLY A 451 14.36 -27.76 -6.74
N ILE A 452 14.50 -26.83 -5.80
CA ILE A 452 13.84 -26.88 -4.48
C ILE A 452 12.32 -26.68 -4.56
N GLY A 453 11.82 -26.02 -5.59
CA GLY A 453 10.40 -25.74 -5.78
C GLY A 453 9.54 -26.98 -5.97
N GLN A 454 10.15 -28.13 -6.37
CA GLN A 454 9.48 -29.42 -6.48
C GLN A 454 8.79 -29.83 -5.17
N GLY A 455 9.39 -29.52 -4.01
CA GLY A 455 8.82 -29.87 -2.69
C GLY A 455 7.51 -29.12 -2.43
N VAL A 456 7.48 -27.80 -2.68
CA VAL A 456 6.26 -26.98 -2.50
C VAL A 456 5.20 -27.38 -3.53
N PHE A 457 5.59 -27.62 -4.77
CA PHE A 457 4.67 -28.08 -5.83
C PHE A 457 3.92 -29.35 -5.43
N GLN A 458 4.61 -30.33 -4.84
CA GLN A 458 3.96 -31.57 -4.34
C GLN A 458 2.94 -31.28 -3.23
N LEU A 459 3.25 -30.35 -2.33
CA LEU A 459 2.33 -29.94 -1.26
C LEU A 459 1.11 -29.19 -1.83
N VAL A 460 1.31 -28.28 -2.78
CA VAL A 460 0.22 -27.56 -3.44
C VAL A 460 -0.72 -28.53 -4.18
N ARG A 461 -0.18 -29.55 -4.85
CA ARG A 461 -0.99 -30.57 -5.51
C ARG A 461 -1.90 -31.39 -4.61
N GLN A 462 -1.62 -31.46 -3.32
CA GLN A 462 -2.48 -32.18 -2.37
C GLN A 462 -3.85 -31.53 -2.22
N PHE A 463 -3.92 -30.20 -2.24
CA PHE A 463 -5.17 -29.45 -2.12
C PHE A 463 -5.64 -28.87 -3.46
N PHE A 464 -4.75 -28.70 -4.44
CA PHE A 464 -5.09 -28.24 -5.79
C PHE A 464 -4.44 -29.16 -6.85
N PRO A 465 -5.06 -30.32 -7.17
CA PRO A 465 -4.47 -31.31 -8.06
C PRO A 465 -4.15 -30.83 -9.48
N ALA A 466 -4.87 -29.78 -9.94
CA ALA A 466 -4.69 -29.15 -11.24
C ALA A 466 -3.55 -28.13 -11.30
N ALA A 467 -2.73 -28.00 -10.24
CA ALA A 467 -1.59 -27.10 -10.23
C ALA A 467 -0.64 -27.39 -11.40
N MET A 468 -0.20 -26.34 -12.08
CA MET A 468 0.71 -26.42 -13.21
C MET A 468 2.15 -26.34 -12.75
N GLU A 469 2.93 -27.33 -13.13
CA GLU A 469 4.37 -27.37 -12.94
C GLU A 469 5.07 -26.49 -13.98
N ILE A 470 5.84 -25.50 -13.51
CA ILE A 470 6.67 -24.65 -14.37
C ILE A 470 8.14 -25.01 -14.08
N ARG A 471 8.89 -25.39 -15.10
CA ARG A 471 10.33 -25.64 -14.98
C ARG A 471 11.09 -24.60 -15.75
N TYR A 472 12.01 -23.95 -15.11
CA TYR A 472 12.85 -22.94 -15.73
C TYR A 472 13.83 -23.56 -16.72
N SER A 473 13.69 -23.15 -17.94
CA SER A 473 14.68 -23.28 -19.03
C SER A 473 14.84 -21.90 -19.67
N PRO A 474 15.88 -21.64 -20.46
CA PRO A 474 16.00 -20.41 -21.23
C PRO A 474 14.75 -20.12 -22.08
N GLU A 475 14.15 -21.15 -22.67
CA GLU A 475 12.95 -21.06 -23.48
C GLU A 475 11.72 -20.69 -22.62
N THR A 476 11.55 -21.35 -21.48
CA THR A 476 10.43 -21.06 -20.55
C THR A 476 10.54 -19.63 -20.02
N LYS A 477 11.71 -19.20 -19.57
CA LYS A 477 11.96 -17.82 -19.12
C LYS A 477 11.68 -16.82 -20.23
N THR A 478 12.15 -17.11 -21.46
CA THR A 478 11.88 -16.26 -22.62
C THR A 478 10.39 -16.12 -22.89
N LYS A 479 9.64 -17.24 -22.87
CA LYS A 479 8.19 -17.24 -23.07
C LYS A 479 7.48 -16.39 -22.03
N MET A 480 7.84 -16.53 -20.75
CA MET A 480 7.27 -15.74 -19.64
C MET A 480 7.53 -14.26 -19.80
N VAL A 481 8.79 -13.89 -20.06
CA VAL A 481 9.19 -12.49 -20.23
C VAL A 481 8.53 -11.85 -21.44
N LEU A 482 8.48 -12.53 -22.58
CA LEU A 482 7.79 -12.04 -23.78
C LEU A 482 6.29 -11.85 -23.52
N LYS A 483 5.64 -12.78 -22.83
CA LYS A 483 4.22 -12.67 -22.45
C LYS A 483 3.98 -11.46 -21.55
N ALA A 484 4.79 -11.29 -20.50
CA ALA A 484 4.69 -10.15 -19.61
C ALA A 484 4.96 -8.83 -20.36
N LYS A 485 5.98 -8.81 -21.24
CA LYS A 485 6.30 -7.63 -22.04
C LYS A 485 5.16 -7.22 -22.96
N ASP A 486 4.57 -8.18 -23.68
CA ASP A 486 3.38 -7.94 -24.50
C ASP A 486 2.23 -7.38 -23.66
N THR A 487 1.95 -8.00 -22.52
CA THR A 487 0.86 -7.60 -21.62
C THR A 487 1.08 -6.20 -21.05
N ILE A 488 2.31 -5.85 -20.66
CA ILE A 488 2.68 -4.54 -20.11
C ILE A 488 2.67 -3.47 -21.21
N THR A 489 3.32 -3.72 -22.35
CA THR A 489 3.43 -2.75 -23.45
C THR A 489 2.07 -2.42 -24.07
N SER A 490 1.18 -3.41 -24.16
CA SER A 490 -0.21 -3.22 -24.63
C SER A 490 -1.13 -2.59 -23.58
N GLY A 491 -0.64 -2.32 -22.35
CA GLY A 491 -1.43 -1.76 -21.26
C GLY A 491 -2.50 -2.70 -20.70
N ARG A 492 -2.29 -4.00 -20.85
CA ARG A 492 -3.21 -5.04 -20.38
C ARG A 492 -2.93 -5.54 -18.96
N LEU A 493 -1.86 -5.11 -18.31
CA LEU A 493 -1.60 -5.37 -16.89
C LEU A 493 -2.02 -4.16 -16.07
N GLU A 494 -2.71 -4.40 -14.96
CA GLU A 494 -3.01 -3.38 -13.93
C GLU A 494 -2.59 -3.88 -12.56
N TYR A 495 -2.03 -2.99 -11.77
CA TYR A 495 -1.75 -3.18 -10.34
C TYR A 495 -1.85 -1.86 -9.58
N ASP A 496 -2.11 -1.96 -8.28
CA ASP A 496 -2.29 -0.77 -7.44
C ASP A 496 -1.02 0.08 -7.32
N THR A 497 -1.15 1.40 -7.37
CA THR A 497 -0.04 2.37 -7.26
C THR A 497 0.76 2.24 -5.97
N ASN A 498 0.16 1.67 -4.92
CA ASN A 498 0.85 1.41 -3.65
C ASN A 498 1.78 0.19 -3.72
N HIS A 499 1.65 -0.65 -4.73
CA HIS A 499 2.47 -1.85 -4.92
C HIS A 499 3.78 -1.55 -5.68
N LYS A 500 4.59 -0.64 -5.13
CA LYS A 500 5.88 -0.22 -5.72
C LYS A 500 6.87 -1.39 -5.88
N ASP A 501 6.75 -2.39 -5.03
CA ASP A 501 7.53 -3.63 -5.08
C ASP A 501 7.29 -4.43 -6.38
N ILE A 502 6.09 -4.40 -6.95
CA ILE A 502 5.83 -4.98 -8.28
C ILE A 502 6.68 -4.27 -9.34
N THR A 503 6.67 -2.93 -9.31
CA THR A 503 7.45 -2.12 -10.26
C THR A 503 8.95 -2.43 -10.14
N SER A 504 9.49 -2.38 -8.92
CA SER A 504 10.91 -2.68 -8.67
C SER A 504 11.29 -4.09 -9.10
N SER A 505 10.42 -5.07 -8.83
CA SER A 505 10.60 -6.48 -9.18
C SER A 505 10.69 -6.69 -10.70
N PHE A 506 9.83 -6.04 -11.48
CA PHE A 506 9.94 -6.08 -12.95
C PHE A 506 11.17 -5.35 -13.48
N MET A 507 11.52 -4.19 -12.92
CA MET A 507 12.70 -3.42 -13.34
C MET A 507 14.01 -4.17 -13.08
N ALA A 508 14.05 -5.07 -12.11
CA ALA A 508 15.23 -5.88 -11.81
C ALA A 508 15.54 -6.93 -12.89
N ILE A 509 14.60 -7.24 -13.79
CA ILE A 509 14.78 -8.29 -14.81
C ILE A 509 15.61 -7.75 -15.99
N ARG A 510 16.72 -8.43 -16.26
CA ARG A 510 17.67 -8.10 -17.34
C ARG A 510 17.87 -9.28 -18.27
N LYS A 511 18.19 -8.97 -19.53
CA LYS A 511 18.60 -9.98 -20.51
C LYS A 511 20.08 -10.30 -20.30
N THR A 512 20.39 -11.57 -20.11
CA THR A 512 21.75 -12.07 -19.91
C THR A 512 22.06 -13.21 -20.90
N MET A 513 23.29 -13.69 -20.88
CA MET A 513 23.68 -14.89 -21.61
C MET A 513 23.77 -16.06 -20.64
N THR A 514 23.41 -17.26 -21.10
CA THR A 514 23.64 -18.50 -20.33
C THR A 514 25.13 -18.66 -20.01
N ALA A 515 25.46 -19.41 -18.97
CA ALA A 515 26.85 -19.66 -18.56
C ALA A 515 27.74 -20.20 -19.70
N SER A 516 27.15 -20.91 -20.68
CA SER A 516 27.84 -21.38 -21.91
C SER A 516 28.02 -20.29 -22.96
N GLY A 517 27.48 -19.10 -22.78
CA GLY A 517 27.52 -18.01 -23.79
C GLY A 517 26.70 -18.28 -25.05
N SER A 518 26.00 -19.41 -25.15
CA SER A 518 25.37 -19.87 -26.38
C SER A 518 23.94 -19.40 -26.60
N ARG A 519 23.23 -19.00 -25.52
CA ARG A 519 21.83 -18.58 -25.57
C ARG A 519 21.56 -17.38 -24.68
N SER A 520 20.61 -16.53 -25.08
CA SER A 520 20.07 -15.49 -24.23
C SER A 520 19.13 -16.08 -23.19
N THR A 521 19.17 -15.58 -21.99
CA THR A 521 18.23 -15.87 -20.91
C THR A 521 17.84 -14.58 -20.17
N TYR A 522 16.98 -14.68 -19.19
CA TYR A 522 16.55 -13.55 -18.37
C TYR A 522 16.78 -13.89 -16.90
N GLU A 523 17.35 -12.96 -16.18
CA GLU A 523 17.67 -13.10 -14.77
C GLU A 523 17.41 -11.77 -14.05
N ALA A 524 17.15 -11.83 -12.74
CA ALA A 524 17.26 -10.65 -11.92
C ALA A 524 18.71 -10.20 -11.82
N SER A 525 18.97 -8.90 -11.75
CA SER A 525 20.31 -8.39 -11.50
C SER A 525 20.80 -8.96 -10.16
N ARG A 526 21.80 -9.81 -10.19
CA ARG A 526 22.45 -10.35 -9.00
C ARG A 526 23.43 -9.32 -8.45
N SER A 527 23.01 -8.50 -7.51
CA SER A 527 23.90 -8.05 -6.44
C SER A 527 23.93 -9.17 -5.39
N GLU A 528 25.06 -9.41 -4.75
CA GLU A 528 25.33 -10.58 -3.90
C GLU A 528 24.35 -10.82 -2.70
N GLU A 529 23.30 -10.02 -2.56
CA GLU A 529 22.40 -10.02 -1.40
C GLU A 529 20.90 -9.97 -1.75
N ALA A 530 20.39 -10.83 -2.59
CA ALA A 530 18.96 -11.08 -2.80
C ALA A 530 18.34 -10.63 -4.12
N SER A 531 17.75 -11.58 -4.79
CA SER A 531 16.92 -11.46 -5.98
C SER A 531 15.53 -10.94 -5.60
N HIS A 532 15.18 -9.71 -5.99
CA HIS A 532 13.84 -9.15 -5.75
C HIS A 532 12.90 -9.24 -6.95
N ALA A 533 13.17 -10.13 -7.89
CA ALA A 533 12.26 -10.38 -9.00
C ALA A 533 11.16 -11.41 -8.69
N ASP A 534 11.08 -11.94 -7.46
CA ASP A 534 10.19 -13.04 -7.09
C ASP A 534 8.72 -12.71 -7.36
N VAL A 535 8.29 -11.48 -7.04
CA VAL A 535 6.91 -11.02 -7.32
C VAL A 535 6.67 -10.93 -8.83
N ALA A 536 7.64 -10.45 -9.61
CA ALA A 536 7.50 -10.39 -11.06
C ALA A 536 7.45 -11.79 -11.68
N TRP A 537 8.29 -12.72 -11.22
CA TRP A 537 8.23 -14.12 -11.65
C TRP A 537 6.90 -14.76 -11.27
N ALA A 538 6.41 -14.54 -10.05
CA ALA A 538 5.10 -15.03 -9.63
C ALA A 538 3.97 -14.48 -10.52
N ILE A 539 3.97 -13.18 -10.84
CA ILE A 539 2.98 -12.60 -11.77
C ILE A 539 3.10 -13.27 -13.15
N MET A 540 4.32 -13.44 -13.65
CA MET A 540 4.55 -14.10 -14.94
C MET A 540 4.09 -15.56 -14.95
N HIS A 541 4.19 -16.30 -13.84
CA HIS A 541 3.64 -17.65 -13.71
C HIS A 541 2.11 -17.66 -13.86
N ALA A 542 1.43 -16.68 -13.27
CA ALA A 542 -0.02 -16.54 -13.44
C ALA A 542 -0.39 -16.20 -14.90
N LEU A 543 0.34 -15.26 -15.53
CA LEU A 543 0.09 -14.84 -16.92
C LEU A 543 0.28 -15.96 -17.95
N LEU A 544 1.06 -17.00 -17.64
CA LEU A 544 1.27 -18.16 -18.52
C LEU A 544 -0.01 -18.94 -18.82
N ASN A 545 -1.03 -18.83 -17.98
CA ASN A 545 -2.30 -19.51 -18.23
C ASN A 545 -3.07 -18.96 -19.44
N GLU A 546 -2.82 -17.71 -19.84
CA GLU A 546 -3.32 -17.20 -21.12
C GLU A 546 -2.35 -17.59 -22.25
N PRO A 547 -2.77 -18.38 -23.24
CA PRO A 547 -1.89 -18.74 -24.36
C PRO A 547 -1.41 -17.49 -25.11
N LEU A 548 -0.19 -17.55 -25.67
CA LEU A 548 0.26 -16.55 -26.62
C LEU A 548 -0.62 -16.71 -27.87
N THR A 549 -1.63 -15.88 -28.03
CA THR A 549 -2.38 -15.79 -29.28
C THR A 549 -1.47 -15.15 -30.33
N ALA A 550 -1.24 -15.84 -31.44
CA ALA A 550 -0.71 -15.19 -32.64
C ALA A 550 -1.66 -14.05 -32.99
N ALA A 551 -1.17 -12.81 -32.93
CA ALA A 551 -1.95 -11.61 -33.22
C ALA A 551 -2.66 -11.80 -34.57
N ASN A 552 -3.99 -11.64 -34.57
CA ASN A 552 -4.76 -11.59 -35.79
C ASN A 552 -4.18 -10.53 -36.73
N GLY A 553 -3.51 -10.98 -37.80
CA GLY A 553 -3.43 -10.30 -39.08
C GLY A 553 -2.86 -8.89 -39.16
N GLY A 554 -1.87 -8.53 -38.34
CA GLY A 554 -1.00 -7.39 -38.60
C GLY A 554 0.41 -7.95 -38.86
N GLN A 555 0.88 -7.92 -40.09
CA GLN A 555 2.24 -8.31 -40.44
C GLN A 555 3.24 -7.47 -39.64
N SER A 556 3.77 -8.05 -38.56
CA SER A 556 5.00 -7.57 -37.97
C SER A 556 6.18 -8.11 -38.81
N PRO A 557 7.05 -7.26 -39.38
CA PRO A 557 8.11 -7.70 -40.28
C PRO A 557 9.28 -8.40 -39.58
N ASN A 558 9.17 -8.81 -38.35
CA ASN A 558 10.24 -9.45 -37.57
C ASN A 558 9.75 -10.74 -36.89
N ILE A 559 9.39 -11.74 -37.70
CA ILE A 559 9.40 -13.13 -37.28
C ILE A 559 10.80 -13.65 -37.49
N LEU A 560 11.58 -13.75 -36.44
CA LEU A 560 12.82 -14.54 -36.45
C LEU A 560 12.41 -16.02 -36.40
N GLU A 561 12.41 -16.68 -37.53
CA GLU A 561 12.40 -18.14 -37.61
C GLU A 561 13.72 -18.66 -37.03
N PHE A 562 13.63 -19.45 -35.98
CA PHE A 562 14.77 -20.20 -35.44
C PHE A 562 14.70 -21.63 -36.03
N TYR A 563 15.67 -21.95 -36.84
CA TYR A 563 16.07 -23.32 -37.17
C TYR A 563 17.00 -23.86 -36.09
#